data_18333df475c3b1df3b7782269597717f
#
_entry.id   18333df475c3b1df3b7782269597717f
#
_cell.length_a   1.000
_cell.length_b   1.000
_cell.length_c   1.000
_cell.angle_alpha   90.00
_cell.angle_beta   90.00
_cell.angle_gamma   90.00
#
_symmetry.space_group_name_H-M   'P 1'
#
loop_
_entity.id
_entity.type
_entity.pdbx_description
1 polymer ?
#
loop_
_entity_poly.entity_id
_entity_poly.type
_entity_poly.pdbx_seq_one_letter_code
_entity_poly.pdbx_strand_id
1 'polypeptide(L)'
;MYKRQGAFPVELDVDGLEHGQKIILKPYDGQILDATSKEIITKFDLKSEVIFDEVRAGGRINLIIGRQLTDKTREKLNLKPSDVFQRYGDNEKSIKGYTLAQKMVGKACGMTGVRADNTVSRA
;
A
#
# COMPACT_ATOMS: atom_id res chain seq x y z
N MET A 1 3.31 -16.60 -4.10
CA MET A 1 2.02 -17.30 -4.31
C MET A 1 0.96 -16.88 -3.28
N TYR A 2 1.31 -16.77 -2.01
CA TYR A 2 0.37 -16.42 -0.90
C TYR A 2 -0.28 -15.04 -1.03
N LYS A 3 0.39 -14.05 -1.60
CA LYS A 3 -0.14 -12.67 -1.79
C LYS A 3 -1.44 -12.60 -2.59
N ARG A 4 -1.69 -13.57 -3.48
CA ARG A 4 -2.93 -13.62 -4.28
C ARG A 4 -4.12 -14.23 -3.54
N GLN A 5 -3.89 -14.84 -2.39
CA GLN A 5 -4.92 -15.53 -1.58
C GLN A 5 -5.43 -14.67 -0.42
N GLY A 6 -5.08 -13.38 -0.37
CA GLY A 6 -5.47 -12.49 0.72
C GLY A 6 -4.63 -12.65 2.00
N ALA A 7 -3.56 -13.45 1.96
CA ALA A 7 -2.63 -13.54 3.07
C ALA A 7 -1.75 -12.28 3.15
N PHE A 8 -1.48 -11.84 4.36
CA PHE A 8 -0.58 -10.73 4.65
C PHE A 8 0.78 -11.28 5.10
N PRO A 9 1.73 -11.49 4.19
CA PRO A 9 3.05 -12.01 4.53
C PRO A 9 3.89 -10.90 5.16
N VAL A 10 4.50 -11.19 6.29
CA VAL A 10 5.42 -10.31 7.01
C VAL A 10 6.76 -11.05 7.12
N GLU A 11 7.84 -10.39 6.73
CA GLU A 11 9.21 -10.89 6.91
C GLU A 11 9.76 -10.26 8.19
N LEU A 12 10.05 -11.08 9.19
CA LEU A 12 10.56 -10.61 10.48
C LEU A 12 11.41 -11.68 11.15
N ASP A 13 12.18 -11.25 12.15
CA ASP A 13 12.86 -12.15 13.05
C ASP A 13 11.85 -12.76 14.04
N VAL A 14 11.85 -14.08 14.16
CA VAL A 14 10.89 -14.84 14.97
C VAL A 14 11.45 -15.31 16.32
N ASP A 15 12.69 -14.99 16.64
CA ASP A 15 13.39 -15.48 17.84
C ASP A 15 12.67 -15.10 19.16
N GLY A 16 11.85 -14.08 19.14
CA GLY A 16 11.04 -13.65 20.29
C GLY A 16 9.59 -14.12 20.29
N LEU A 17 9.20 -15.01 19.35
CA LEU A 17 7.82 -15.46 19.20
C LEU A 17 7.67 -16.94 19.57
N GLU A 18 6.65 -17.27 20.36
CA GLU A 18 6.34 -18.62 20.77
C GLU A 18 5.13 -19.18 19.97
N HIS A 19 5.16 -20.49 19.73
CA HIS A 19 4.05 -21.15 19.04
C HIS A 19 2.74 -21.06 19.87
N GLY A 20 1.68 -20.55 19.24
CA GLY A 20 0.39 -20.36 19.92
C GLY A 20 0.27 -19.06 20.72
N GLN A 21 1.31 -18.23 20.79
CA GLN A 21 1.27 -16.91 21.42
C GLN A 21 0.26 -15.99 20.73
N LYS A 22 -0.52 -15.26 21.52
CA LYS A 22 -1.41 -14.21 21.00
C LYS A 22 -0.62 -12.93 20.81
N ILE A 23 -0.66 -12.39 19.60
CA ILE A 23 0.06 -11.17 19.23
C ILE A 23 -0.89 -10.11 18.70
N ILE A 24 -0.49 -8.85 18.83
CA ILE A 24 -1.12 -7.70 18.20
C ILE A 24 -0.19 -7.22 17.09
N LEU A 25 -0.68 -7.28 15.85
CA LEU A 25 0.04 -6.78 14.69
C LEU A 25 -0.38 -5.34 14.40
N LYS A 26 0.59 -4.42 14.37
CA LYS A 26 0.40 -3.03 13.94
C LYS A 26 1.11 -2.81 12.60
N PRO A 27 0.43 -3.03 11.48
CA PRO A 27 1.08 -3.07 10.17
C PRO A 27 1.62 -1.72 9.72
N TYR A 28 0.97 -0.62 10.07
CA TYR A 28 1.45 0.72 9.70
C TYR A 28 2.64 1.18 10.54
N ASP A 29 2.72 0.74 11.78
CA ASP A 29 3.83 1.06 12.69
C ASP A 29 5.01 0.07 12.51
N GLY A 30 4.81 -1.01 11.75
CA GLY A 30 5.79 -2.08 11.58
C GLY A 30 6.13 -2.78 12.88
N GLN A 31 5.15 -3.00 13.77
CA GLN A 31 5.39 -3.54 15.11
C GLN A 31 4.52 -4.76 15.40
N ILE A 32 5.09 -5.71 16.13
CA ILE A 32 4.38 -6.83 16.75
C ILE A 32 4.51 -6.71 18.26
N LEU A 33 3.36 -6.70 18.92
CA LEU A 33 3.28 -6.61 20.37
C LEU A 33 2.71 -7.91 20.95
N ASP A 34 3.11 -8.23 22.16
CA ASP A 34 2.43 -9.24 22.96
C ASP A 34 1.01 -8.77 23.31
N ALA A 35 0.03 -9.66 23.17
CA ALA A 35 -1.37 -9.30 23.44
C ALA A 35 -1.65 -9.06 24.93
N THR A 36 -0.83 -9.62 25.82
CA THR A 36 -0.99 -9.56 27.28
C THR A 36 -0.24 -8.38 27.86
N SER A 37 1.07 -8.30 27.61
CA SER A 37 1.94 -7.25 28.18
C SER A 37 1.89 -5.95 27.39
N LYS A 38 1.48 -5.99 26.11
CA LYS A 38 1.54 -4.88 25.15
C LYS A 38 2.95 -4.38 24.87
N GLU A 39 3.95 -5.15 25.26
CA GLU A 39 5.35 -4.84 24.95
C GLU A 39 5.65 -5.19 23.48
N ILE A 40 6.59 -4.45 22.90
CA ILE A 40 7.02 -4.71 21.51
C ILE A 40 7.94 -5.93 21.53
N ILE A 41 7.50 -7.00 20.87
CA ILE A 41 8.31 -8.22 20.70
C ILE A 41 9.34 -8.00 19.61
N THR A 42 8.88 -7.56 18.43
CA THR A 42 9.75 -7.37 17.27
C THR A 42 9.20 -6.29 16.33
N LYS A 43 10.06 -5.79 15.46
CA LYS A 43 9.71 -4.81 14.44
C LYS A 43 9.93 -5.42 13.06
N PHE A 44 9.16 -4.97 12.09
CA PHE A 44 9.31 -5.36 10.71
C PHE A 44 9.14 -4.15 9.79
N ASP A 45 9.71 -4.25 8.60
CA ASP A 45 9.54 -3.25 7.57
C ASP A 45 8.67 -3.81 6.44
N LEU A 46 7.60 -3.09 6.12
CA LEU A 46 6.77 -3.46 4.97
C LEU A 46 7.45 -2.98 3.70
N LYS A 47 7.95 -3.90 2.91
CA LYS A 47 8.51 -3.60 1.57
C LYS A 47 7.52 -2.87 0.67
N SER A 48 6.23 -2.92 0.98
CA SER A 48 5.17 -2.22 0.24
C SER A 48 3.93 -2.06 1.12
N GLU A 49 3.61 -0.84 1.47
CA GLU A 49 2.42 -0.48 2.24
C GLU A 49 1.12 -0.73 1.47
N VAL A 50 1.19 -0.75 0.13
CA VAL A 50 0.04 -1.05 -0.75
C VAL A 50 -0.55 -2.43 -0.48
N ILE A 51 0.27 -3.40 -0.10
CA ILE A 51 -0.19 -4.78 0.17
C ILE A 51 -1.23 -4.79 1.29
N PHE A 52 -1.01 -3.97 2.32
CA PHE A 52 -1.95 -3.89 3.44
C PHE A 52 -3.29 -3.26 3.02
N ASP A 53 -3.24 -2.20 2.23
CA ASP A 53 -4.44 -1.58 1.67
C ASP A 53 -5.18 -2.53 0.73
N GLU A 54 -4.47 -3.33 -0.08
CA GLU A 54 -5.08 -4.37 -0.92
C GLU A 54 -5.83 -5.42 -0.08
N VAL A 55 -5.22 -5.89 1.01
CA VAL A 55 -5.87 -6.87 1.92
C VAL A 55 -7.10 -6.26 2.58
N ARG A 56 -7.02 -5.02 3.08
CA ARG A 56 -8.16 -4.31 3.70
C ARG A 56 -9.32 -4.09 2.73
N ALA A 57 -9.01 -3.81 1.47
CA ALA A 57 -10.02 -3.60 0.43
C ALA A 57 -10.64 -4.90 -0.10
N GLY A 58 -10.13 -6.06 0.29
CA GLY A 58 -10.55 -7.35 -0.24
C GLY A 58 -9.96 -7.66 -1.63
N GLY A 59 -8.84 -7.03 -1.97
CA GLY A 59 -8.09 -7.28 -3.19
C GLY A 59 -7.76 -6.02 -3.99
N ARG A 60 -6.81 -6.17 -4.92
CA ARG A 60 -6.30 -5.05 -5.74
C ARG A 60 -7.37 -4.37 -6.57
N ILE A 61 -8.25 -5.14 -7.21
CA ILE A 61 -9.30 -4.60 -8.07
C ILE A 61 -10.29 -3.78 -7.24
N ASN A 62 -10.71 -4.30 -6.10
CA ASN A 62 -11.61 -3.59 -5.19
C ASN A 62 -10.98 -2.28 -4.69
N LEU A 63 -9.68 -2.30 -4.38
CA LEU A 63 -8.94 -1.09 -3.98
C LEU A 63 -8.94 -0.04 -5.07
N ILE A 64 -8.66 -0.41 -6.32
CA ILE A 64 -8.61 0.51 -7.46
C ILE A 64 -10.00 1.10 -7.73
N ILE A 65 -11.02 0.25 -7.85
CA ILE A 65 -12.40 0.68 -8.12
C ILE A 65 -12.90 1.57 -6.98
N GLY A 66 -12.71 1.13 -5.74
CA GLY A 66 -13.16 1.86 -4.56
C GLY A 66 -12.51 3.25 -4.46
N ARG A 67 -11.21 3.35 -4.72
CA ARG A 67 -10.51 4.66 -4.78
C ARG A 67 -11.11 5.57 -5.85
N GLN A 68 -11.27 5.07 -7.07
CA GLN A 68 -11.80 5.89 -8.17
C GLN A 68 -13.23 6.38 -7.90
N LEU A 69 -14.10 5.51 -7.40
CA LEU A 69 -15.48 5.88 -7.08
C LEU A 69 -15.52 6.91 -5.93
N THR A 70 -14.73 6.69 -4.89
CA THR A 70 -14.62 7.62 -3.77
C THR A 70 -14.12 8.98 -4.22
N ASP A 71 -13.09 9.02 -5.05
CA ASP A 71 -12.50 10.27 -5.54
C ASP A 71 -13.49 11.04 -6.42
N LYS A 72 -14.11 10.39 -7.38
CA LYS A 72 -15.13 11.02 -8.24
C LYS A 72 -16.32 11.56 -7.43
N THR A 73 -16.76 10.83 -6.40
CA THR A 73 -17.87 11.28 -5.55
C THR A 73 -17.47 12.46 -4.71
N ARG A 74 -16.30 12.41 -4.08
CA ARG A 74 -15.81 13.52 -3.23
C ARG A 74 -15.51 14.77 -4.04
N GLU A 75 -14.98 14.63 -5.26
CA GLU A 75 -14.79 15.74 -6.20
C GLU A 75 -16.11 16.42 -6.54
N LYS A 76 -17.15 15.64 -6.88
CA LYS A 76 -18.50 16.20 -7.14
C LYS A 76 -19.14 16.89 -5.94
N LEU A 77 -18.78 16.46 -4.74
CA LEU A 77 -19.26 17.06 -3.49
C LEU A 77 -18.35 18.18 -2.97
N ASN A 78 -17.32 18.58 -3.70
CA ASN A 78 -16.28 19.54 -3.30
C ASN A 78 -15.63 19.19 -1.94
N LEU A 79 -15.46 17.89 -1.66
CA LEU A 79 -14.80 17.38 -0.46
C LEU A 79 -13.31 17.10 -0.74
N LYS A 80 -12.49 17.22 0.31
CA LYS A 80 -11.06 16.84 0.22
C LYS A 80 -10.90 15.36 -0.17
N PRO A 81 -9.81 14.96 -0.86
CA PRO A 81 -9.50 13.57 -1.12
C PRO A 81 -9.56 12.71 0.13
N SER A 82 -9.93 11.43 -0.01
CA SER A 82 -9.99 10.50 1.12
C SER A 82 -8.58 10.07 1.53
N ASP A 83 -8.34 9.93 2.83
CA ASP A 83 -7.10 9.46 3.46
C ASP A 83 -7.22 8.03 4.03
N VAL A 84 -8.35 7.35 3.78
CA VAL A 84 -8.62 6.00 4.32
C VAL A 84 -7.60 4.97 3.82
N PHE A 85 -7.13 5.13 2.58
CA PHE A 85 -6.05 4.34 2.00
C PHE A 85 -4.90 5.25 1.64
N GLN A 86 -3.68 4.73 1.81
CA GLN A 86 -2.49 5.52 1.49
C GLN A 86 -2.50 5.96 0.03
N ARG A 87 -2.16 7.22 -0.19
CA ARG A 87 -1.94 7.79 -1.51
C ARG A 87 -0.44 7.98 -1.69
N TYR A 88 0.06 7.32 -2.70
CA TYR A 88 1.42 7.63 -3.16
C TYR A 88 1.33 8.98 -3.84
N GLY A 89 1.98 9.97 -3.25
CA GLY A 89 2.05 11.31 -3.81
C GLY A 89 2.72 11.30 -5.17
N ASP A 90 2.52 12.36 -5.93
CA ASP A 90 3.35 12.66 -7.09
C ASP A 90 4.78 12.82 -6.56
N ASN A 91 5.54 11.74 -6.66
CA ASN A 91 6.94 11.76 -6.27
C ASN A 91 7.64 12.89 -7.01
N GLU A 92 8.37 13.67 -6.25
CA GLU A 92 9.12 14.85 -6.61
C GLU A 92 9.53 14.88 -8.08
N LYS A 93 9.43 16.04 -8.69
CA LYS A 93 9.95 16.35 -10.03
C LYS A 93 11.46 16.03 -10.07
N SER A 94 11.77 14.73 -10.15
CA SER A 94 13.13 14.27 -10.30
C SER A 94 13.65 14.77 -11.64
N ILE A 95 14.77 15.47 -11.64
CA ILE A 95 15.49 15.93 -12.83
C ILE A 95 15.98 14.75 -13.69
N LYS A 96 16.01 13.55 -13.15
CA LYS A 96 16.42 12.33 -13.87
C LYS A 96 15.39 11.96 -14.94
N GLY A 97 15.86 11.67 -16.14
CA GLY A 97 15.05 11.20 -17.26
C GLY A 97 14.27 9.91 -16.92
N TYR A 98 13.27 9.59 -17.71
CA TYR A 98 12.51 8.36 -17.59
C TYR A 98 13.20 7.21 -18.33
N THR A 99 13.18 6.00 -17.77
CA THR A 99 13.57 4.78 -18.48
C THR A 99 12.57 4.47 -19.59
N LEU A 100 12.93 3.58 -20.52
CA LEU A 100 12.03 3.17 -21.59
C LEU A 100 10.72 2.58 -21.04
N ALA A 101 10.80 1.71 -20.03
CA ALA A 101 9.63 1.12 -19.38
C ALA A 101 8.71 2.19 -18.77
N GLN A 102 9.29 3.17 -18.06
CA GLN A 102 8.55 4.29 -17.47
C GLN A 102 7.84 5.15 -18.53
N LYS A 103 8.48 5.37 -19.68
CA LYS A 103 7.87 6.08 -20.81
C LYS A 103 6.73 5.28 -21.45
N MET A 104 6.92 3.96 -21.64
CA MET A 104 5.89 3.11 -22.22
C MET A 104 4.63 3.05 -21.35
N VAL A 105 4.79 2.85 -20.04
CA VAL A 105 3.68 2.86 -19.09
C VAL A 105 3.03 4.24 -19.05
N GLY A 106 3.81 5.32 -18.99
CA GLY A 106 3.31 6.69 -19.04
C GLY A 106 2.47 6.94 -20.28
N LYS A 107 2.99 6.58 -21.46
CA LYS A 107 2.26 6.74 -22.73
C LYS A 107 0.93 5.98 -22.73
N ALA A 108 0.88 4.77 -22.18
CA ALA A 108 -0.36 4.01 -22.06
C ALA A 108 -1.40 4.68 -21.13
N CYS A 109 -0.96 5.55 -20.22
CA CYS A 109 -1.78 6.30 -19.27
C CYS A 109 -1.97 7.78 -19.68
N GLY A 110 -1.58 8.17 -20.91
CA GLY A 110 -1.67 9.56 -21.39
C GLY A 110 -0.65 10.53 -20.76
N MET A 111 0.45 10.02 -20.19
CA MET A 111 1.50 10.78 -19.51
C MET A 111 2.84 10.66 -20.27
N THR A 112 3.76 11.60 -20.06
CA THR A 112 5.11 11.52 -20.65
C THR A 112 5.98 10.41 -20.08
N GLY A 113 5.68 9.98 -18.85
CA GLY A 113 6.37 8.92 -18.14
C GLY A 113 5.79 8.77 -16.73
N VAL A 114 6.11 7.66 -16.08
CA VAL A 114 5.69 7.38 -14.71
C VAL A 114 6.91 7.00 -13.88
N ARG A 115 6.87 7.27 -12.57
CA ARG A 115 7.87 6.81 -11.61
C ARG A 115 7.35 5.58 -10.87
N ALA A 116 8.27 4.83 -10.24
CA ALA A 116 7.86 3.88 -9.21
C ALA A 116 6.99 4.63 -8.19
N ASP A 117 6.00 3.97 -7.65
CA ASP A 117 5.03 4.51 -6.70
C ASP A 117 3.99 5.51 -7.25
N ASN A 118 4.03 5.86 -8.51
CA ASN A 118 2.92 6.60 -9.11
C ASN A 118 1.69 5.69 -9.26
N THR A 119 0.57 6.12 -8.71
CA THR A 119 -0.71 5.49 -8.99
C THR A 119 -1.21 6.00 -10.34
N VAL A 120 -1.18 5.14 -11.36
CA VAL A 120 -1.68 5.47 -12.69
C VAL A 120 -2.93 4.66 -12.99
N SER A 121 -3.97 5.32 -13.47
CA SER A 121 -5.16 4.68 -14.02
C SER A 121 -5.33 5.10 -15.47
N ARG A 122 -5.73 4.15 -16.32
CA ARG A 122 -6.12 4.47 -17.68
C ARG A 122 -7.50 5.13 -17.61
N ALA A 123 -7.62 6.31 -18.21
CA ALA A 123 -8.90 6.97 -18.41
C ALA A 123 -9.77 6.19 -19.39
#